data_c4b9a5f61ac2b6d5404f0b8fe9f2b305
#
_entry.id   c4b9a5f61ac2b6d5404f0b8fe9f2b305
#
_cell.length_a   1.000
_cell.length_b   1.000
_cell.length_c   1.000
_cell.angle_alpha   90.00
_cell.angle_beta   90.00
_cell.angle_gamma   90.00
#
_symmetry.space_group_name_H-M   'P 1'
#
loop_
_entity.id
_entity.type
_entity.pdbx_description
1 polymer ?
#
loop_
_entity_poly.entity_id
_entity_poly.type
_entity_poly.pdbx_seq_one_letter_code
_entity_poly.pdbx_strand_id
1 'polypeptide(L)'
;MKIALYELYKALKSKVLLILFVALFLLNLALSATYTPVPGVPDECIREINKVYLSTSEEEKLSVAESIANKYIKDNVLQNIFPDKKYEDKLNRVKNYNTTIRNIKSEAEQRSKPSVFSKENSFTQLSFKDIFTAYNNVIENKPSFYPDYGTERYINSADTDLMMLVFVLMLTVIVCCRDKMTGMAAVIRQTPKGRIHSAGAKLIACFLLTVTSAVLLYGTVLLTGTIRFGLGDLSRCIQSIPQFTLCNINMTVGEYLVIHFLFKTSAFFIVVVVMMIICTFLKNVAAAFAVISVCSGVSIWLYTSISDISAYNILKYINFCLSLIHI
;
A
#
# COMPACT_ATOMS: atom_id res chain seq x y z
N MET A 1 28.48 -10.88 9.83
CA MET A 1 28.43 -10.13 8.56
C MET A 1 28.87 -10.95 7.34
N LYS A 2 30.06 -11.58 7.33
CA LYS A 2 30.56 -12.38 6.17
C LYS A 2 29.59 -13.51 5.74
N ILE A 3 28.96 -14.23 6.69
CA ILE A 3 28.02 -15.33 6.39
C ILE A 3 26.73 -14.79 5.72
N ALA A 4 26.23 -13.64 6.16
CA ALA A 4 25.04 -13.03 5.55
C ALA A 4 25.31 -12.57 4.11
N LEU A 5 26.47 -11.99 3.84
CA LEU A 5 26.91 -11.65 2.49
C LEU A 5 27.04 -12.88 1.60
N TYR A 6 27.52 -13.99 2.15
CA TYR A 6 27.60 -15.24 1.41
C TYR A 6 26.22 -15.81 1.06
N GLU A 7 25.27 -15.78 2.00
CA GLU A 7 23.88 -16.20 1.74
C GLU A 7 23.21 -15.28 0.72
N LEU A 8 23.44 -13.97 0.79
CA LEU A 8 22.98 -13.00 -0.20
C LEU A 8 23.52 -13.31 -1.59
N TYR A 9 24.84 -13.48 -1.71
CA TYR A 9 25.49 -13.85 -2.97
C TYR A 9 24.96 -15.17 -3.54
N LYS A 10 24.76 -16.14 -2.67
CA LYS A 10 24.21 -17.45 -3.03
C LYS A 10 22.77 -17.33 -3.57
N ALA A 11 21.93 -16.47 -2.97
CA ALA A 11 20.58 -16.21 -3.44
C ALA A 11 20.59 -15.50 -4.81
N LEU A 12 21.41 -14.46 -4.98
CA LEU A 12 21.57 -13.72 -6.23
C LEU A 12 22.12 -14.59 -7.39
N LYS A 13 22.97 -15.58 -7.09
CA LYS A 13 23.46 -16.55 -8.08
C LYS A 13 22.43 -17.60 -8.48
N SER A 14 21.26 -17.64 -7.84
CA SER A 14 20.17 -18.55 -8.21
C SER A 14 19.53 -18.08 -9.52
N LYS A 15 19.79 -18.80 -10.62
CA LYS A 15 19.21 -18.51 -11.93
C LYS A 15 17.66 -18.45 -11.88
N VAL A 16 17.06 -19.35 -11.12
CA VAL A 16 15.59 -19.43 -10.98
C VAL A 16 15.04 -18.15 -10.31
N LEU A 17 15.66 -17.69 -9.22
CA LEU A 17 15.23 -16.48 -8.53
C LEU A 17 15.41 -15.23 -9.40
N LEU A 18 16.53 -15.15 -10.11
CA LEU A 18 16.81 -14.02 -10.98
C LEU A 18 15.85 -13.96 -12.18
N ILE A 19 15.62 -15.08 -12.85
CA ILE A 19 14.69 -15.15 -13.98
C ILE A 19 13.28 -14.80 -13.51
N LEU A 20 12.83 -15.34 -12.37
CA LEU A 20 11.53 -15.00 -11.79
C LEU A 20 11.42 -13.50 -11.49
N PHE A 21 12.43 -12.92 -10.84
CA PHE A 21 12.41 -11.50 -10.50
C PHE A 21 12.32 -10.64 -11.76
N VAL A 22 13.14 -10.92 -12.78
CA VAL A 22 13.10 -10.19 -14.05
C VAL A 22 11.74 -10.33 -14.73
N ALA A 23 11.16 -11.53 -14.75
CA ALA A 23 9.83 -11.75 -15.32
C ALA A 23 8.74 -10.96 -14.59
N LEU A 24 8.73 -10.99 -13.24
CA LEU A 24 7.78 -10.22 -12.44
C LEU A 24 7.99 -8.71 -12.59
N PHE A 25 9.24 -8.26 -12.67
CA PHE A 25 9.57 -6.86 -12.88
C PHE A 25 9.08 -6.35 -14.25
N LEU A 26 9.31 -7.11 -15.32
CA LEU A 26 8.82 -6.77 -16.67
C LEU A 26 7.29 -6.80 -16.73
N LEU A 27 6.66 -7.76 -16.09
CA LEU A 27 5.20 -7.82 -15.98
C LEU A 27 4.64 -6.61 -15.23
N ASN A 28 5.24 -6.25 -14.09
CA ASN A 28 4.87 -5.06 -13.31
C ASN A 28 5.01 -3.77 -14.13
N LEU A 29 6.11 -3.66 -14.86
CA LEU A 29 6.35 -2.52 -15.75
C LEU A 29 5.28 -2.45 -16.87
N ALA A 30 4.97 -3.58 -17.51
CA ALA A 30 3.95 -3.66 -18.55
C ALA A 30 2.57 -3.27 -18.01
N LEU A 31 2.14 -3.83 -16.86
CA LEU A 31 0.85 -3.48 -16.24
C LEU A 31 0.81 -2.02 -15.79
N SER A 32 1.91 -1.47 -15.30
CA SER A 32 1.98 -0.05 -14.93
C SER A 32 1.96 0.86 -16.16
N ALA A 33 2.58 0.44 -17.27
CA ALA A 33 2.58 1.18 -18.52
C ALA A 33 1.23 1.14 -19.26
N THR A 34 0.48 0.04 -19.14
CA THR A 34 -0.85 -0.11 -19.78
C THR A 34 -2.00 0.39 -18.91
N TYR A 35 -1.74 0.78 -17.67
CA TYR A 35 -2.78 1.28 -16.79
C TYR A 35 -3.40 2.57 -17.32
N THR A 36 -4.72 2.56 -17.53
CA THR A 36 -5.51 3.73 -17.96
C THR A 36 -6.54 4.05 -16.87
N PRO A 37 -6.37 5.16 -16.13
CA PRO A 37 -7.30 5.53 -15.04
C PRO A 37 -8.68 5.88 -15.57
N VAL A 38 -8.74 6.49 -16.77
CA VAL A 38 -9.98 6.87 -17.45
C VAL A 38 -9.91 6.42 -18.90
N PRO A 39 -10.78 5.49 -19.33
CA PRO A 39 -10.80 5.05 -20.72
C PRO A 39 -11.09 6.20 -21.68
N GLY A 40 -10.32 6.27 -22.77
CA GLY A 40 -10.51 7.27 -23.83
C GLY A 40 -9.89 8.65 -23.58
N VAL A 41 -9.21 8.85 -22.43
CA VAL A 41 -8.52 10.11 -22.13
C VAL A 41 -7.02 9.94 -22.31
N PRO A 42 -6.36 10.78 -23.14
CA PRO A 42 -4.92 10.77 -23.29
C PRO A 42 -4.20 11.16 -22.00
N ASP A 43 -3.08 10.49 -21.68
CA ASP A 43 -2.26 10.81 -20.52
C ASP A 43 -1.78 12.27 -20.49
N GLU A 44 -1.56 12.86 -21.67
CA GLU A 44 -1.16 14.27 -21.83
C GLU A 44 -2.22 15.22 -21.30
N CYS A 45 -3.49 14.93 -21.55
CA CYS A 45 -4.61 15.70 -21.03
C CYS A 45 -4.63 15.70 -19.51
N ILE A 46 -4.50 14.52 -18.89
CA ILE A 46 -4.45 14.36 -17.43
C ILE A 46 -3.26 15.14 -16.85
N ARG A 47 -2.10 15.04 -17.48
CA ARG A 47 -0.89 15.75 -17.05
C ARG A 47 -0.99 17.26 -17.19
N GLU A 48 -1.63 17.77 -18.24
CA GLU A 48 -1.87 19.19 -18.43
C GLU A 48 -2.87 19.73 -17.40
N ILE A 49 -3.95 19.01 -17.14
CA ILE A 49 -4.89 19.33 -16.05
C ILE A 49 -4.14 19.40 -14.72
N ASN A 50 -3.32 18.41 -14.42
CA ASN A 50 -2.57 18.37 -13.17
C ASN A 50 -1.61 19.55 -12.99
N LYS A 51 -0.95 20.01 -14.05
CA LYS A 51 -0.07 21.19 -14.00
C LYS A 51 -0.84 22.47 -13.69
N VAL A 52 -1.99 22.63 -14.32
CA VAL A 52 -2.81 23.84 -14.16
C VAL A 52 -3.48 23.86 -12.79
N TYR A 53 -3.90 22.69 -12.26
CA TYR A 53 -4.49 22.59 -10.93
C TYR A 53 -3.59 23.11 -9.82
N LEU A 54 -2.26 23.03 -9.96
CA LEU A 54 -1.31 23.57 -8.97
C LEU A 54 -1.30 25.10 -8.92
N SER A 55 -1.67 25.78 -10.00
CA SER A 55 -1.57 27.24 -10.15
C SER A 55 -2.90 27.97 -10.09
N THR A 56 -4.02 27.26 -10.01
CA THR A 56 -5.38 27.83 -10.15
C THR A 56 -6.12 27.87 -8.82
N SER A 57 -6.98 28.87 -8.62
CA SER A 57 -7.88 28.94 -7.46
C SER A 57 -8.89 27.79 -7.43
N GLU A 58 -9.35 27.37 -6.25
CA GLU A 58 -10.27 26.23 -6.10
C GLU A 58 -11.58 26.41 -6.89
N GLU A 59 -12.05 27.66 -7.08
CA GLU A 59 -13.28 27.98 -7.78
C GLU A 59 -13.15 27.86 -9.30
N GLU A 60 -11.95 28.12 -9.83
CA GLU A 60 -11.66 28.10 -11.28
C GLU A 60 -11.16 26.73 -11.77
N LYS A 61 -10.77 25.83 -10.87
CA LYS A 61 -10.20 24.52 -11.22
C LYS A 61 -11.09 23.72 -12.16
N LEU A 62 -12.40 23.75 -11.95
CA LEU A 62 -13.34 22.98 -12.76
C LEU A 62 -13.40 23.53 -14.19
N SER A 63 -13.59 24.84 -14.35
CA SER A 63 -13.70 25.49 -15.66
C SER A 63 -12.43 25.35 -16.49
N VAL A 64 -11.28 25.41 -15.84
CA VAL A 64 -9.98 25.21 -16.49
C VAL A 64 -9.80 23.74 -16.90
N ALA A 65 -10.17 22.79 -16.07
CA ALA A 65 -10.13 21.37 -16.42
C ALA A 65 -11.05 21.05 -17.61
N GLU A 66 -12.25 21.64 -17.66
CA GLU A 66 -13.18 21.52 -18.77
C GLU A 66 -12.59 22.11 -20.06
N SER A 67 -11.96 23.28 -20.00
CA SER A 67 -11.34 23.91 -21.17
C SER A 67 -10.19 23.08 -21.75
N ILE A 68 -9.36 22.48 -20.88
CA ILE A 68 -8.27 21.61 -21.30
C ILE A 68 -8.83 20.31 -21.89
N ALA A 69 -9.82 19.70 -21.22
CA ALA A 69 -10.41 18.47 -21.70
C ALA A 69 -11.05 18.64 -23.09
N ASN A 70 -11.75 19.73 -23.33
CA ASN A 70 -12.36 20.05 -24.63
C ASN A 70 -11.33 20.22 -25.76
N LYS A 71 -10.08 20.56 -25.43
CA LYS A 71 -8.98 20.65 -26.41
C LYS A 71 -8.53 19.27 -26.93
N TYR A 72 -8.56 18.27 -26.07
CA TYR A 72 -8.06 16.91 -26.39
C TYR A 72 -9.15 15.95 -26.84
N ILE A 73 -10.41 16.22 -26.51
CA ILE A 73 -11.51 15.27 -26.64
C ILE A 73 -12.70 15.98 -27.32
N LYS A 74 -12.99 15.56 -28.54
CA LYS A 74 -14.04 16.19 -29.37
C LYS A 74 -15.48 15.80 -29.00
N ASP A 75 -15.69 14.69 -28.28
CA ASP A 75 -17.00 14.14 -27.93
C ASP A 75 -17.11 13.81 -26.46
N ASN A 76 -18.14 14.32 -25.77
CA ASN A 76 -18.77 13.94 -24.47
C ASN A 76 -17.97 13.11 -23.42
N VAL A 77 -16.64 13.01 -23.56
CA VAL A 77 -15.76 12.21 -22.69
C VAL A 77 -15.44 12.93 -21.37
N LEU A 78 -15.81 14.21 -21.26
CA LEU A 78 -15.78 14.94 -19.97
C LEU A 78 -16.55 14.18 -18.88
N GLN A 79 -17.67 13.54 -19.22
CA GLN A 79 -18.41 12.66 -18.32
C GLN A 79 -17.59 11.44 -17.85
N ASN A 80 -16.56 11.03 -18.61
CA ASN A 80 -15.68 9.91 -18.24
C ASN A 80 -14.47 10.36 -17.42
N ILE A 81 -13.94 11.59 -17.65
CA ILE A 81 -12.85 12.16 -16.82
C ILE A 81 -13.41 12.52 -15.44
N PHE A 82 -14.60 13.07 -15.42
CA PHE A 82 -15.34 13.47 -14.24
C PHE A 82 -16.72 12.80 -14.29
N PRO A 83 -16.83 11.47 -14.08
CA PRO A 83 -18.14 10.82 -14.06
C PRO A 83 -18.97 11.50 -12.96
N ASP A 84 -20.02 12.18 -13.40
CA ASP A 84 -20.78 13.21 -12.67
C ASP A 84 -20.99 12.92 -11.17
N LYS A 85 -21.41 11.72 -10.82
CA LYS A 85 -21.62 11.35 -9.42
C LYS A 85 -20.33 11.22 -8.60
N LYS A 86 -19.33 10.53 -9.14
CA LYS A 86 -18.12 10.21 -8.38
C LYS A 86 -17.22 11.45 -8.19
N TYR A 87 -17.27 12.38 -9.14
CA TYR A 87 -16.54 13.64 -9.06
C TYR A 87 -17.25 14.64 -8.16
N GLU A 88 -18.57 14.82 -8.34
CA GLU A 88 -19.37 15.65 -7.44
C GLU A 88 -19.27 15.18 -5.99
N ASP A 89 -19.31 13.88 -5.74
CA ASP A 89 -19.11 13.34 -4.39
C ASP A 89 -17.72 13.68 -3.83
N LYS A 90 -16.67 13.56 -4.64
CA LYS A 90 -15.31 13.92 -4.25
C LYS A 90 -15.19 15.42 -3.96
N LEU A 91 -15.70 16.26 -4.85
CA LEU A 91 -15.69 17.70 -4.71
C LEU A 91 -16.54 18.16 -3.50
N ASN A 92 -17.71 17.60 -3.33
CA ASN A 92 -18.60 17.89 -2.19
C ASN A 92 -17.98 17.47 -0.86
N ARG A 93 -17.27 16.36 -0.80
CA ARG A 93 -16.51 15.96 0.40
C ARG A 93 -15.44 16.98 0.77
N VAL A 94 -14.71 17.50 -0.21
CA VAL A 94 -13.70 18.54 0.02
C VAL A 94 -14.34 19.86 0.42
N LYS A 95 -15.40 20.32 -0.29
CA LYS A 95 -16.12 21.55 0.03
C LYS A 95 -16.76 21.49 1.44
N ASN A 96 -17.35 20.36 1.79
CA ASN A 96 -18.03 20.17 3.06
C ASN A 96 -17.12 19.67 4.19
N TYR A 97 -15.81 19.52 3.93
CA TYR A 97 -14.85 18.98 4.91
C TYR A 97 -14.96 19.66 6.26
N ASN A 98 -14.80 20.97 6.30
CA ASN A 98 -14.83 21.74 7.53
C ASN A 98 -16.15 21.60 8.30
N THR A 99 -17.27 21.57 7.58
CA THR A 99 -18.61 21.39 8.18
C THR A 99 -18.74 19.98 8.76
N THR A 100 -18.30 18.98 8.01
CA THR A 100 -18.35 17.56 8.44
C THR A 100 -17.48 17.33 9.67
N ILE A 101 -16.24 17.85 9.67
CA ILE A 101 -15.31 17.70 10.80
C ILE A 101 -15.85 18.44 12.06
N ARG A 102 -16.41 19.64 11.90
CA ARG A 102 -17.06 20.36 13.00
C ARG A 102 -18.24 19.59 13.58
N ASN A 103 -19.05 18.98 12.75
CA ASN A 103 -20.18 18.17 13.18
C ASN A 103 -19.70 16.92 13.95
N ILE A 104 -18.71 16.19 13.43
CA ILE A 104 -18.12 15.03 14.12
C ILE A 104 -17.55 15.44 15.47
N LYS A 105 -16.79 16.57 15.50
CA LYS A 105 -16.22 17.10 16.73
C LYS A 105 -17.29 17.49 17.76
N SER A 106 -18.34 18.20 17.35
CA SER A 106 -19.42 18.62 18.24
C SER A 106 -20.20 17.43 18.79
N GLU A 107 -20.46 16.41 17.97
CA GLU A 107 -21.10 15.18 18.39
C GLU A 107 -20.22 14.39 19.38
N ALA A 108 -18.92 14.27 19.10
CA ALA A 108 -17.98 13.64 20.00
C ALA A 108 -17.88 14.37 21.34
N GLU A 109 -17.88 15.70 21.32
CA GLU A 109 -17.90 16.52 22.53
C GLU A 109 -19.17 16.29 23.36
N GLN A 110 -20.33 16.28 22.72
CA GLN A 110 -21.60 16.02 23.43
C GLN A 110 -21.64 14.62 24.04
N ARG A 111 -21.17 13.61 23.32
CA ARG A 111 -21.17 12.21 23.79
C ARG A 111 -20.05 11.94 24.82
N SER A 112 -19.02 12.76 24.87
CA SER A 112 -17.96 12.66 25.88
C SER A 112 -18.35 13.21 27.24
N LYS A 113 -19.41 14.06 27.31
CA LYS A 113 -19.93 14.62 28.56
C LYS A 113 -20.62 13.53 29.38
N PRO A 114 -20.42 13.51 30.72
CA PRO A 114 -21.08 12.54 31.56
C PRO A 114 -22.62 12.77 31.50
N SER A 115 -23.35 11.72 31.17
CA SER A 115 -24.82 11.75 31.25
C SER A 115 -25.25 11.13 32.58
N VAL A 116 -26.42 11.53 33.06
CA VAL A 116 -26.99 11.03 34.31
C VAL A 116 -27.11 9.50 34.36
N PHE A 117 -27.11 8.86 33.17
CA PHE A 117 -27.28 7.41 33.01
C PHE A 117 -25.98 6.68 32.67
N SER A 118 -24.83 7.35 32.49
CA SER A 118 -23.57 6.72 32.15
C SER A 118 -22.60 6.75 33.34
N LYS A 119 -21.92 5.63 33.60
CA LYS A 119 -20.83 5.60 34.58
C LYS A 119 -19.72 6.53 34.10
N GLU A 120 -19.22 7.41 34.98
CA GLU A 120 -18.04 8.22 34.72
C GLU A 120 -16.86 7.33 34.25
N ASN A 121 -16.14 7.78 33.23
CA ASN A 121 -15.02 7.05 32.62
C ASN A 121 -15.40 5.72 31.97
N SER A 122 -16.63 5.57 31.47
CA SER A 122 -16.94 4.41 30.63
C SER A 122 -16.02 4.39 29.39
N PHE A 123 -15.70 3.18 28.87
CA PHE A 123 -14.92 3.00 27.63
C PHE A 123 -15.45 3.88 26.49
N THR A 124 -16.77 3.99 26.38
CA THR A 124 -17.44 4.81 25.37
C THR A 124 -17.12 6.30 25.51
N GLN A 125 -17.13 6.82 26.73
CA GLN A 125 -16.78 8.24 26.98
C GLN A 125 -15.31 8.54 26.67
N LEU A 126 -14.40 7.64 27.06
CA LEU A 126 -12.99 7.77 26.76
C LEU A 126 -12.75 7.75 25.24
N SER A 127 -13.41 6.85 24.52
CA SER A 127 -13.32 6.78 23.05
C SER A 127 -13.80 8.08 22.38
N PHE A 128 -14.91 8.67 22.84
CA PHE A 128 -15.38 9.95 22.28
C PHE A 128 -14.47 11.12 22.65
N LYS A 129 -13.82 11.11 23.79
CA LYS A 129 -12.81 12.11 24.16
C LYS A 129 -11.58 12.02 23.28
N ASP A 130 -11.13 10.80 22.96
CA ASP A 130 -10.01 10.57 22.05
C ASP A 130 -10.36 11.01 20.62
N ILE A 131 -11.57 10.72 20.15
CA ILE A 131 -12.10 11.20 18.86
C ILE A 131 -12.10 12.72 18.81
N PHE A 132 -12.65 13.39 19.86
CA PHE A 132 -12.67 14.84 19.94
C PHE A 132 -11.26 15.44 19.84
N THR A 133 -10.31 14.87 20.58
CA THR A 133 -8.91 15.34 20.59
C THR A 133 -8.24 15.13 19.22
N ALA A 134 -8.46 13.98 18.60
CA ALA A 134 -7.89 13.63 17.31
C ALA A 134 -8.41 14.57 16.19
N TYR A 135 -9.72 14.81 16.14
CA TYR A 135 -10.29 15.71 15.13
C TYR A 135 -9.99 17.19 15.39
N ASN A 136 -9.64 17.56 16.61
CA ASN A 136 -9.19 18.92 16.90
C ASN A 136 -7.89 19.26 16.17
N ASN A 137 -7.02 18.27 15.97
CA ASN A 137 -5.72 18.44 15.29
C ASN A 137 -5.83 18.62 13.78
N VAL A 138 -6.96 18.22 13.18
CA VAL A 138 -7.16 18.26 11.72
C VAL A 138 -8.21 19.30 11.28
N ILE A 139 -8.84 20.01 12.21
CA ILE A 139 -9.90 21.00 11.91
C ILE A 139 -9.38 22.18 11.09
N GLU A 140 -8.10 22.51 11.21
CA GLU A 140 -7.46 23.62 10.48
C GLU A 140 -6.95 23.19 9.11
N ASN A 141 -6.98 21.89 8.79
CA ASN A 141 -6.53 21.39 7.50
C ASN A 141 -7.45 21.89 6.39
N LYS A 142 -6.83 22.28 5.29
CA LYS A 142 -7.52 22.72 4.07
C LYS A 142 -7.27 21.69 2.97
N PRO A 143 -8.10 20.65 2.86
CA PRO A 143 -7.94 19.70 1.79
C PRO A 143 -8.18 20.39 0.45
N SER A 144 -7.30 20.13 -0.50
CA SER A 144 -7.42 20.60 -1.88
C SER A 144 -7.80 19.43 -2.78
N PHE A 145 -8.75 19.64 -3.66
CA PHE A 145 -9.10 18.64 -4.66
C PHE A 145 -8.01 18.56 -5.73
N TYR A 146 -7.64 17.34 -6.10
CA TYR A 146 -6.64 17.06 -7.11
C TYR A 146 -6.94 15.75 -7.87
N PRO A 147 -6.77 15.67 -9.20
CA PRO A 147 -6.93 14.41 -9.92
C PRO A 147 -5.70 13.52 -9.75
N ASP A 148 -5.73 12.71 -8.70
CA ASP A 148 -4.61 11.99 -8.10
C ASP A 148 -4.33 10.62 -8.71
N TYR A 149 -4.44 10.47 -10.02
CA TYR A 149 -4.31 9.15 -10.64
C TYR A 149 -2.96 8.47 -10.40
N GLY A 150 -1.85 9.24 -10.33
CA GLY A 150 -0.54 8.70 -10.03
C GLY A 150 -0.44 8.15 -8.61
N THR A 151 -0.93 8.91 -7.64
CA THR A 151 -0.96 8.53 -6.21
C THR A 151 -1.97 7.40 -5.98
N GLU A 152 -3.17 7.47 -6.56
CA GLU A 152 -4.19 6.41 -6.47
C GLU A 152 -3.66 5.09 -7.04
N ARG A 153 -2.92 5.12 -8.15
CA ARG A 153 -2.32 3.91 -8.73
C ARG A 153 -1.30 3.27 -7.80
N TYR A 154 -0.47 4.08 -7.15
CA TYR A 154 0.51 3.58 -6.18
C TYR A 154 -0.18 2.99 -4.93
N ILE A 155 -1.18 3.68 -4.39
CA ILE A 155 -1.92 3.23 -3.21
C ILE A 155 -2.67 1.92 -3.50
N ASN A 156 -3.34 1.83 -4.64
CA ASN A 156 -4.17 0.70 -5.04
C ASN A 156 -3.41 -0.32 -5.93
N SER A 157 -2.12 -0.52 -5.69
CA SER A 157 -1.25 -1.40 -6.49
C SER A 157 -1.38 -2.89 -6.10
N ALA A 158 -2.59 -3.45 -6.06
CA ALA A 158 -2.86 -4.83 -5.66
C ALA A 158 -2.16 -5.87 -6.57
N ASP A 159 -2.00 -5.58 -7.85
CA ASP A 159 -1.23 -6.37 -8.81
C ASP A 159 0.26 -6.44 -8.43
N THR A 160 0.86 -5.32 -8.04
CA THR A 160 2.24 -5.26 -7.54
C THR A 160 2.38 -6.01 -6.21
N ASP A 161 1.39 -5.89 -5.32
CA ASP A 161 1.36 -6.64 -4.05
C ASP A 161 1.36 -8.15 -4.28
N LEU A 162 0.59 -8.62 -5.27
CA LEU A 162 0.58 -10.04 -5.66
C LEU A 162 1.94 -10.49 -6.21
N MET A 163 2.57 -9.68 -7.08
CA MET A 163 3.90 -9.99 -7.61
C MET A 163 4.95 -10.04 -6.52
N MET A 164 4.91 -9.08 -5.59
CA MET A 164 5.80 -9.05 -4.44
C MET A 164 5.60 -10.27 -3.54
N LEU A 165 4.36 -10.69 -3.31
CA LEU A 165 4.04 -11.90 -2.55
C LEU A 165 4.65 -13.14 -3.21
N VAL A 166 4.44 -13.34 -4.51
CA VAL A 166 5.01 -14.48 -5.27
C VAL A 166 6.53 -14.47 -5.19
N PHE A 167 7.17 -13.32 -5.37
CA PHE A 167 8.61 -13.19 -5.25
C PHE A 167 9.13 -13.58 -3.86
N VAL A 168 8.52 -13.05 -2.79
CA VAL A 168 8.91 -13.30 -1.40
C VAL A 168 8.76 -14.78 -1.02
N LEU A 169 7.71 -15.44 -1.48
CA LEU A 169 7.49 -16.86 -1.27
C LEU A 169 8.60 -17.70 -1.93
N MET A 170 8.90 -17.44 -3.19
CA MET A 170 9.96 -18.14 -3.92
C MET A 170 11.34 -17.86 -3.33
N LEU A 171 11.63 -16.61 -2.98
CA LEU A 171 12.85 -16.21 -2.29
C LEU A 171 13.06 -17.03 -1.02
N THR A 172 12.05 -17.10 -0.17
CA THR A 172 12.13 -17.79 1.12
C THR A 172 12.37 -19.29 0.94
N VAL A 173 11.65 -19.93 0.03
CA VAL A 173 11.83 -21.36 -0.28
C VAL A 173 13.26 -21.62 -0.79
N ILE A 174 13.74 -20.84 -1.74
CA ILE A 174 15.08 -21.03 -2.32
C ILE A 174 16.17 -20.84 -1.27
N VAL A 175 16.09 -19.79 -0.45
CA VAL A 175 17.11 -19.50 0.58
C VAL A 175 17.08 -20.53 1.69
N CYS A 176 15.91 -20.95 2.15
CA CYS A 176 15.78 -21.90 3.27
C CYS A 176 16.04 -23.36 2.88
N CYS A 177 15.56 -23.77 1.70
CA CYS A 177 15.58 -25.18 1.32
C CYS A 177 16.83 -25.58 0.55
N ARG A 178 17.60 -24.64 0.03
CA ARG A 178 18.83 -24.93 -0.74
C ARG A 178 19.85 -25.77 0.04
N ASP A 179 20.06 -25.45 1.31
CA ASP A 179 21.01 -26.21 2.15
C ASP A 179 20.52 -27.62 2.46
N LYS A 180 19.20 -27.84 2.46
CA LYS A 180 18.61 -29.18 2.58
C LYS A 180 18.84 -30.01 1.32
N MET A 181 18.69 -29.38 0.14
CA MET A 181 18.90 -30.03 -1.15
C MET A 181 20.37 -30.42 -1.40
N THR A 182 21.30 -29.59 -0.91
CA THR A 182 22.75 -29.85 -1.06
C THR A 182 23.35 -30.72 0.04
N GLY A 183 22.55 -31.18 1.01
CA GLY A 183 23.03 -31.94 2.16
C GLY A 183 23.81 -31.11 3.21
N MET A 184 24.12 -29.84 2.91
CA MET A 184 24.86 -28.93 3.80
C MET A 184 24.15 -28.67 5.13
N ALA A 185 22.84 -28.84 5.19
CA ALA A 185 22.06 -28.68 6.40
C ALA A 185 22.52 -29.62 7.52
N ALA A 186 22.98 -30.84 7.21
CA ALA A 186 23.52 -31.80 8.20
C ALA A 186 24.80 -31.29 8.80
N VAL A 187 25.72 -30.80 7.98
CA VAL A 187 27.02 -30.25 8.43
C VAL A 187 26.83 -29.00 9.31
N ILE A 188 25.95 -28.07 8.89
CA ILE A 188 25.63 -26.86 9.67
C ILE A 188 25.05 -27.22 11.04
N ARG A 189 24.23 -28.27 11.12
CA ARG A 189 23.62 -28.73 12.38
C ARG A 189 24.61 -29.31 13.40
N GLN A 190 25.75 -29.82 12.94
CA GLN A 190 26.79 -30.39 13.79
C GLN A 190 27.66 -29.32 14.46
N THR A 191 27.66 -28.09 13.96
CA THR A 191 28.45 -27.00 14.54
C THR A 191 27.69 -26.34 15.70
N PRO A 192 28.32 -26.08 16.87
CA PRO A 192 27.63 -25.58 18.07
C PRO A 192 26.85 -24.27 17.88
N LYS A 193 27.37 -23.36 17.08
CA LYS A 193 26.75 -22.07 16.80
C LYS A 193 26.16 -22.00 15.38
N GLY A 194 26.31 -23.02 14.53
CA GLY A 194 25.98 -23.01 13.13
C GLY A 194 24.51 -22.75 12.83
N ARG A 195 23.62 -23.34 13.64
CA ARG A 195 22.16 -23.16 13.44
C ARG A 195 21.70 -21.73 13.58
N ILE A 196 22.09 -21.06 14.66
CA ILE A 196 21.65 -19.69 14.97
C ILE A 196 22.28 -18.70 13.97
N HIS A 197 23.59 -18.83 13.72
CA HIS A 197 24.29 -17.94 12.80
C HIS A 197 23.82 -18.11 11.36
N SER A 198 23.54 -19.34 10.91
CA SER A 198 22.99 -19.59 9.58
C SER A 198 21.55 -19.07 9.44
N ALA A 199 20.70 -19.28 10.45
CA ALA A 199 19.33 -18.76 10.43
C ALA A 199 19.31 -17.22 10.40
N GLY A 200 20.11 -16.57 11.25
CA GLY A 200 20.24 -15.12 11.27
C GLY A 200 20.80 -14.55 9.95
N ALA A 201 21.81 -15.22 9.37
CA ALA A 201 22.37 -14.82 8.08
C ALA A 201 21.34 -14.90 6.94
N LYS A 202 20.53 -15.96 6.90
CA LYS A 202 19.44 -16.12 5.93
C LYS A 202 18.35 -15.08 6.12
N LEU A 203 18.00 -14.78 7.37
CA LEU A 203 17.01 -13.73 7.67
C LEU A 203 17.48 -12.36 7.14
N ILE A 204 18.73 -12.00 7.40
CA ILE A 204 19.32 -10.74 6.90
C ILE A 204 19.35 -10.72 5.37
N ALA A 205 19.75 -11.83 4.74
CA ALA A 205 19.77 -11.92 3.27
C ALA A 205 18.36 -11.78 2.68
N CYS A 206 17.35 -12.45 3.24
CA CYS A 206 15.97 -12.32 2.83
C CYS A 206 15.44 -10.89 3.07
N PHE A 207 15.78 -10.26 4.20
CA PHE A 207 15.39 -8.87 4.47
C PHE A 207 15.94 -7.92 3.39
N LEU A 208 17.22 -7.98 3.10
CA LEU A 208 17.85 -7.12 2.09
C LEU A 208 17.23 -7.32 0.70
N LEU A 209 16.99 -8.58 0.31
CA LEU A 209 16.37 -8.88 -0.98
C LEU A 209 14.90 -8.45 -1.04
N THR A 210 14.15 -8.58 0.06
CA THR A 210 12.78 -8.10 0.16
C THR A 210 12.71 -6.58 0.02
N VAL A 211 13.57 -5.85 0.74
CA VAL A 211 13.64 -4.39 0.64
C VAL A 211 14.02 -3.96 -0.78
N THR A 212 15.05 -4.58 -1.36
CA THR A 212 15.50 -4.24 -2.73
C THR A 212 14.41 -4.50 -3.76
N SER A 213 13.72 -5.64 -3.68
CA SER A 213 12.61 -5.95 -4.59
C SER A 213 11.42 -5.02 -4.40
N ALA A 214 11.10 -4.65 -3.16
CA ALA A 214 10.05 -3.68 -2.87
C ALA A 214 10.38 -2.29 -3.48
N VAL A 215 11.61 -1.80 -3.29
CA VAL A 215 12.05 -0.53 -3.91
C VAL A 215 11.92 -0.58 -5.43
N LEU A 216 12.32 -1.69 -6.06
CA LEU A 216 12.24 -1.81 -7.52
C LEU A 216 10.81 -1.94 -8.02
N LEU A 217 9.96 -2.80 -7.41
CA LEU A 217 8.60 -3.02 -7.88
C LEU A 217 7.68 -1.82 -7.59
N TYR A 218 7.67 -1.30 -6.37
CA TYR A 218 6.85 -0.11 -6.04
C TYR A 218 7.43 1.17 -6.62
N GLY A 219 8.75 1.26 -6.74
CA GLY A 219 9.42 2.37 -7.40
C GLY A 219 9.04 2.49 -8.88
N THR A 220 8.91 1.37 -9.60
CA THR A 220 8.44 1.42 -11.00
C THR A 220 6.99 1.90 -11.11
N VAL A 221 6.09 1.49 -10.22
CA VAL A 221 4.70 1.98 -10.20
C VAL A 221 4.66 3.49 -9.93
N LEU A 222 5.44 3.96 -8.95
CA LEU A 222 5.52 5.36 -8.62
C LEU A 222 6.12 6.18 -9.79
N LEU A 223 7.22 5.71 -10.38
CA LEU A 223 7.86 6.37 -11.51
C LEU A 223 6.97 6.44 -12.75
N THR A 224 6.32 5.33 -13.12
CA THR A 224 5.40 5.32 -14.26
C THR A 224 4.18 6.22 -14.01
N GLY A 225 3.62 6.20 -12.80
CA GLY A 225 2.55 7.10 -12.38
C GLY A 225 2.97 8.57 -12.46
N THR A 226 4.18 8.90 -12.00
CA THR A 226 4.75 10.26 -12.05
C THR A 226 4.95 10.75 -13.48
N ILE A 227 5.53 9.90 -14.34
CA ILE A 227 5.84 10.26 -15.73
C ILE A 227 4.55 10.46 -16.55
N ARG A 228 3.56 9.59 -16.35
CA ARG A 228 2.32 9.60 -17.14
C ARG A 228 1.31 10.63 -16.65
N PHE A 229 1.06 10.68 -15.35
CA PHE A 229 -0.04 11.46 -14.76
C PHE A 229 0.42 12.62 -13.88
N GLY A 230 1.66 12.60 -13.38
CA GLY A 230 2.14 13.49 -12.33
C GLY A 230 1.75 13.01 -10.92
N LEU A 231 2.49 13.45 -9.91
CA LEU A 231 2.19 13.14 -8.48
C LEU A 231 1.43 14.25 -7.76
N GLY A 232 1.24 15.39 -8.41
CA GLY A 232 0.65 16.55 -7.79
C GLY A 232 1.49 17.15 -6.64
N ASP A 233 0.83 17.94 -5.82
CA ASP A 233 1.46 18.54 -4.63
C ASP A 233 1.49 17.51 -3.50
N LEU A 234 2.71 17.05 -3.15
CA LEU A 234 2.93 16.08 -2.06
C LEU A 234 2.86 16.73 -0.67
N SER A 235 2.90 18.07 -0.59
CA SER A 235 2.84 18.80 0.67
C SER A 235 1.41 18.99 1.19
N ARG A 236 0.39 18.74 0.36
CA ARG A 236 -1.01 18.83 0.77
C ARG A 236 -1.36 17.80 1.84
N CYS A 237 -2.39 18.10 2.62
CA CYS A 237 -2.87 17.20 3.66
C CYS A 237 -3.48 15.91 3.08
N ILE A 238 -3.34 14.79 3.80
CA ILE A 238 -3.83 13.48 3.40
C ILE A 238 -5.34 13.45 3.14
N GLN A 239 -6.11 14.31 3.85
CA GLN A 239 -7.56 14.45 3.68
C GLN A 239 -7.96 14.91 2.26
N SER A 240 -7.01 15.40 1.47
CA SER A 240 -7.20 15.71 0.04
C SER A 240 -7.45 14.46 -0.81
N ILE A 241 -7.02 13.29 -0.36
CA ILE A 241 -7.28 12.00 -1.02
C ILE A 241 -8.68 11.54 -0.63
N PRO A 242 -9.57 11.25 -1.60
CA PRO A 242 -10.98 10.94 -1.30
C PRO A 242 -11.20 9.77 -0.36
N GLN A 243 -10.27 8.82 -0.31
CA GLN A 243 -10.31 7.65 0.57
C GLN A 243 -10.02 8.02 2.03
N PHE A 244 -9.30 9.12 2.28
CA PHE A 244 -8.83 9.56 3.59
C PHE A 244 -9.46 10.88 4.07
N THR A 245 -10.56 11.31 3.45
CA THR A 245 -11.22 12.59 3.79
C THR A 245 -11.60 12.68 5.28
N LEU A 246 -11.96 11.57 5.91
CA LEU A 246 -12.30 11.52 7.34
C LEU A 246 -11.15 11.05 8.23
N CYS A 247 -9.92 11.00 7.72
CA CYS A 247 -8.76 10.63 8.52
C CYS A 247 -8.47 11.70 9.58
N ASN A 248 -8.29 11.27 10.81
CA ASN A 248 -8.00 12.14 11.97
C ASN A 248 -6.51 12.41 12.19
N ILE A 249 -5.66 11.92 11.28
CA ILE A 249 -4.21 12.06 11.38
C ILE A 249 -3.77 13.27 10.55
N ASN A 250 -3.00 14.16 11.17
CA ASN A 250 -2.42 15.30 10.47
C ASN A 250 -1.08 14.89 9.85
N MET A 251 -1.10 14.55 8.55
CA MET A 251 0.08 14.22 7.76
C MET A 251 -0.08 14.69 6.33
N THR A 252 1.04 14.85 5.63
CA THR A 252 1.07 15.17 4.20
C THR A 252 0.93 13.90 3.35
N VAL A 253 0.53 14.08 2.09
CA VAL A 253 0.48 12.98 1.12
C VAL A 253 1.86 12.34 0.93
N GLY A 254 2.93 13.15 0.90
CA GLY A 254 4.30 12.65 0.79
C GLY A 254 4.71 11.77 1.96
N GLU A 255 4.44 12.21 3.20
CA GLU A 255 4.69 11.41 4.41
C GLU A 255 3.91 10.09 4.38
N TYR A 256 2.64 10.14 3.96
CA TYR A 256 1.82 8.96 3.82
C TYR A 256 2.41 7.95 2.84
N LEU A 257 2.89 8.39 1.66
CA LEU A 257 3.49 7.47 0.67
C LEU A 257 4.72 6.75 1.22
N VAL A 258 5.56 7.46 1.99
CA VAL A 258 6.73 6.86 2.66
C VAL A 258 6.31 5.85 3.72
N ILE A 259 5.36 6.23 4.59
CA ILE A 259 4.84 5.34 5.63
C ILE A 259 4.19 4.11 5.02
N HIS A 260 3.38 4.29 3.97
CA HIS A 260 2.74 3.21 3.23
C HIS A 260 3.76 2.21 2.66
N PHE A 261 4.86 2.70 2.05
CA PHE A 261 5.95 1.86 1.57
C PHE A 261 6.62 1.05 2.69
N LEU A 262 6.91 1.71 3.82
CA LEU A 262 7.53 1.05 4.97
C LEU A 262 6.62 -0.03 5.57
N PHE A 263 5.33 0.25 5.70
CA PHE A 263 4.35 -0.73 6.18
C PHE A 263 4.21 -1.93 5.25
N LYS A 264 4.06 -1.71 3.94
CA LYS A 264 4.02 -2.80 2.96
C LYS A 264 5.27 -3.66 3.01
N THR A 265 6.45 -3.03 3.01
CA THR A 265 7.73 -3.76 3.09
C THR A 265 7.86 -4.56 4.39
N SER A 266 7.44 -3.98 5.52
CA SER A 266 7.45 -4.66 6.82
C SER A 266 6.48 -5.85 6.85
N ALA A 267 5.29 -5.71 6.26
CA ALA A 267 4.31 -6.79 6.17
C ALA A 267 4.85 -7.95 5.34
N PHE A 268 5.48 -7.68 4.19
CA PHE A 268 6.13 -8.74 3.41
C PHE A 268 7.29 -9.40 4.16
N PHE A 269 8.03 -8.64 4.96
CA PHE A 269 9.07 -9.22 5.79
C PHE A 269 8.51 -10.13 6.90
N ILE A 270 7.37 -9.80 7.49
CA ILE A 270 6.66 -10.69 8.42
C ILE A 270 6.28 -12.00 7.71
N VAL A 271 5.77 -11.92 6.47
CA VAL A 271 5.49 -13.10 5.66
C VAL A 271 6.76 -13.96 5.47
N VAL A 272 7.91 -13.33 5.16
CA VAL A 272 9.20 -14.03 5.06
C VAL A 272 9.51 -14.80 6.34
N VAL A 273 9.39 -14.15 7.51
CA VAL A 273 9.69 -14.77 8.81
C VAL A 273 8.80 -15.98 9.07
N VAL A 274 7.49 -15.83 8.87
CA VAL A 274 6.53 -16.93 9.03
C VAL A 274 6.87 -18.09 8.10
N MET A 275 7.18 -17.80 6.85
CA MET A 275 7.54 -18.81 5.85
C MET A 275 8.88 -19.49 6.19
N MET A 276 9.85 -18.77 6.70
CA MET A 276 11.10 -19.36 7.20
C MET A 276 10.83 -20.37 8.32
N ILE A 277 9.94 -20.04 9.26
CA ILE A 277 9.54 -20.95 10.35
C ILE A 277 8.90 -22.20 9.75
N ILE A 278 7.93 -22.08 8.84
CA ILE A 278 7.29 -23.21 8.17
C ILE A 278 8.34 -24.09 7.46
N CYS A 279 9.24 -23.48 6.70
CA CYS A 279 10.33 -24.19 6.02
C CYS A 279 11.23 -24.97 6.95
N THR A 280 11.39 -24.60 8.24
CA THR A 280 12.20 -25.37 9.18
C THR A 280 11.59 -26.72 9.53
N PHE A 281 10.25 -26.80 9.60
CA PHE A 281 9.53 -28.03 9.94
C PHE A 281 9.40 -28.99 8.75
N LEU A 282 9.36 -28.47 7.53
CA LEU A 282 9.16 -29.28 6.33
C LEU A 282 10.48 -29.87 5.85
N LYS A 283 10.52 -31.21 5.65
CA LYS A 283 11.72 -31.93 5.19
C LYS A 283 11.93 -31.80 3.68
N ASN A 284 10.83 -31.72 2.92
CA ASN A 284 10.86 -31.72 1.46
C ASN A 284 10.56 -30.30 0.90
N VAL A 285 11.34 -29.87 -0.08
CA VAL A 285 11.21 -28.56 -0.75
C VAL A 285 9.85 -28.45 -1.46
N ALA A 286 9.43 -29.51 -2.17
CA ALA A 286 8.16 -29.54 -2.86
C ALA A 286 6.97 -29.42 -1.90
N ALA A 287 7.04 -30.10 -0.73
CA ALA A 287 6.03 -29.95 0.32
C ALA A 287 6.00 -28.52 0.91
N ALA A 288 7.16 -27.91 1.10
CA ALA A 288 7.24 -26.53 1.58
C ALA A 288 6.57 -25.58 0.57
N PHE A 289 6.87 -25.73 -0.69
CA PHE A 289 6.28 -24.93 -1.76
C PHE A 289 4.75 -25.14 -1.86
N ALA A 290 4.28 -26.39 -1.83
CA ALA A 290 2.86 -26.70 -1.88
C ALA A 290 2.08 -26.09 -0.70
N VAL A 291 2.56 -26.28 0.53
CA VAL A 291 1.93 -25.72 1.73
C VAL A 291 1.86 -24.19 1.67
N ILE A 292 2.96 -23.55 1.28
CA ILE A 292 3.06 -22.08 1.14
C ILE A 292 2.08 -21.58 0.08
N SER A 293 2.03 -22.23 -1.10
CA SER A 293 1.11 -21.84 -2.18
C SER A 293 -0.35 -22.01 -1.79
N VAL A 294 -0.69 -23.09 -1.09
CA VAL A 294 -2.05 -23.33 -0.59
C VAL A 294 -2.43 -22.29 0.47
N CYS A 295 -1.56 -22.03 1.45
CA CYS A 295 -1.82 -21.02 2.47
C CYS A 295 -2.02 -19.62 1.86
N SER A 296 -1.21 -19.25 0.87
CA SER A 296 -1.33 -17.98 0.16
C SER A 296 -2.62 -17.91 -0.66
N GLY A 297 -2.94 -18.98 -1.41
CA GLY A 297 -4.17 -19.07 -2.20
C GLY A 297 -5.42 -18.98 -1.32
N VAL A 298 -5.45 -19.70 -0.20
CA VAL A 298 -6.54 -19.64 0.78
C VAL A 298 -6.67 -18.23 1.37
N SER A 299 -5.54 -17.58 1.70
CA SER A 299 -5.56 -16.22 2.23
C SER A 299 -6.11 -15.21 1.23
N ILE A 300 -5.74 -15.32 -0.06
CA ILE A 300 -6.29 -14.48 -1.13
C ILE A 300 -7.78 -14.74 -1.32
N TRP A 301 -8.18 -16.02 -1.35
CA TRP A 301 -9.58 -16.40 -1.51
C TRP A 301 -10.44 -15.91 -0.35
N LEU A 302 -10.00 -16.06 0.90
CA LEU A 302 -10.69 -15.52 2.09
C LEU A 302 -10.81 -13.99 2.04
N TYR A 303 -9.78 -13.31 1.57
CA TYR A 303 -9.81 -11.85 1.43
C TYR A 303 -10.86 -11.38 0.41
N THR A 304 -11.04 -12.12 -0.68
CA THR A 304 -11.96 -11.74 -1.76
C THR A 304 -13.39 -12.21 -1.55
N SER A 305 -13.60 -13.32 -0.81
CA SER A 305 -14.91 -13.99 -0.75
C SER A 305 -15.69 -13.71 0.55
N ILE A 306 -15.01 -13.40 1.65
CA ILE A 306 -15.65 -13.29 2.97
C ILE A 306 -15.28 -11.96 3.62
N SER A 307 -16.19 -10.99 3.57
CA SER A 307 -15.97 -9.64 4.12
C SER A 307 -15.64 -9.62 5.61
N ASP A 308 -16.32 -10.44 6.41
CA ASP A 308 -16.16 -10.43 7.87
C ASP A 308 -14.83 -11.04 8.32
N ILE A 309 -14.37 -12.10 7.65
CA ILE A 309 -13.07 -12.75 7.93
C ILE A 309 -11.91 -11.93 7.33
N SER A 310 -12.17 -11.14 6.30
CA SER A 310 -11.15 -10.28 5.70
C SER A 310 -10.51 -9.33 6.72
N ALA A 311 -11.25 -8.95 7.77
CA ALA A 311 -10.76 -8.09 8.84
C ALA A 311 -9.56 -8.67 9.59
N TYR A 312 -9.47 -9.99 9.70
CA TYR A 312 -8.38 -10.70 10.41
C TYR A 312 -7.30 -11.25 9.46
N ASN A 313 -7.43 -11.01 8.16
CA ASN A 313 -6.48 -11.53 7.18
C ASN A 313 -5.26 -10.61 7.08
N ILE A 314 -4.05 -11.21 7.10
CA ILE A 314 -2.78 -10.49 6.99
C ILE A 314 -2.68 -9.66 5.69
N LEU A 315 -3.36 -10.08 4.62
CA LEU A 315 -3.41 -9.34 3.35
C LEU A 315 -4.13 -7.99 3.47
N LYS A 316 -5.05 -7.84 4.43
CA LYS A 316 -5.67 -6.54 4.73
C LYS A 316 -4.65 -5.55 5.28
N TYR A 317 -3.72 -6.03 6.09
CA TYR A 317 -2.65 -5.20 6.65
C TYR A 317 -1.56 -4.86 5.63
N ILE A 318 -1.40 -5.68 4.58
CA ILE A 318 -0.55 -5.34 3.44
C ILE A 318 -1.16 -4.16 2.68
N ASN A 319 -2.49 -4.10 2.58
CA ASN A 319 -3.21 -3.00 1.96
C ASN A 319 -3.58 -1.95 3.03
N PHE A 320 -2.58 -1.18 3.47
CA PHE A 320 -2.67 -0.19 4.56
C PHE A 320 -3.77 0.87 4.38
N CYS A 321 -4.28 1.06 3.16
CA CYS A 321 -5.44 1.93 2.89
C CYS A 321 -6.66 1.60 3.75
N LEU A 322 -6.88 0.32 4.04
CA LEU A 322 -8.05 -0.11 4.80
C LEU A 322 -7.88 0.06 6.31
N SER A 323 -6.64 0.11 6.82
CA SER A 323 -6.40 0.24 8.26
C SER A 323 -6.56 1.68 8.77
N LEU A 324 -6.28 2.69 7.93
CA LEU A 324 -6.48 4.11 8.29
C LEU A 324 -7.96 4.54 8.34
N ILE A 325 -8.86 3.80 7.69
CA ILE A 325 -10.31 4.09 7.70
C ILE A 325 -10.97 3.54 8.98
N HIS A 326 -10.33 2.59 9.66
CA HIS A 326 -10.88 1.91 10.84
C HIS A 326 -10.26 2.37 12.17
N ILE A 327 -9.35 3.36 12.16
CA ILE A 327 -8.91 4.07 13.34
C ILE A 327 -9.73 5.34 13.50
#